data_19ac4829def79710abcfd8fdad8e90f6
#
_entry.id   19ac4829def79710abcfd8fdad8e90f6
#
_cell.length_a   1.000
_cell.length_b   1.000
_cell.length_c   1.000
_cell.angle_alpha   90.00
_cell.angle_beta   90.00
_cell.angle_gamma   90.00
#
_symmetry.space_group_name_H-M   'P 1'
#
loop_
_entity.id
_entity.type
_entity.pdbx_description
1 polymer ?
#
loop_
_entity_poly.entity_id
_entity_poly.type
_entity_poly.pdbx_seq_one_letter_code
_entity_poly.pdbx_strand_id
1 'polypeptide(L)'
;MLILHLTWSKHLKLLSALAAASIGLAATFGMSAAKAESRPDIVVAVPDLPPTLEPAKELSNIGTRITYDIFDTVIRRDFLSAEDGSGAELTPALAESWAWTDPRTLVLDLRAGVKFHNGETLTAEDVAFTFSAERLSGPESIMANGRGYFGNIESVDATGPLQVTFSLKVADPIFEQRLASWTAWVVNKKDWQANAGDSYPQFPVGTGPFMLDDYKADQSIRLVAFDDYFGGTPKAASVTFVKVPEEAARIAGLVAGDFDIVTTIGPDQIGQINAYDTVEARSVVLSNSHVLVYNTEHPTLADKRIRQAMNLAIDRELLVKALWAGKTVVPLSHQYPEYGALFDPSRDGLVYDPERARALLAESGYDGAPIHYNTNPNYYVNTVPAAQAIIEMWKAVGLNGKLNLVEDTRGGPEDTLMVRTWSNTTRFPDPAGGLWNLWGPHQSTQRNKEWAPAAFNALGETLDKTPEPAARKEVFHQMLDIWEDEAPGTILYQPLETYGVRKSLKWQPYSHFYLDLRNDNFEDMAVSQ
;
A
#
# COMPACT_ATOMS: atom_id res chain seq x y z
N MET A 1 65.73 34.53 38.74
CA MET A 1 67.22 34.34 38.66
C MET A 1 67.56 34.06 37.21
N LEU A 2 68.26 34.99 36.64
CA LEU A 2 69.08 35.20 35.43
C LEU A 2 68.33 34.92 34.08
N ILE A 3 67.92 35.95 33.26
CA ILE A 3 68.70 37.07 32.59
C ILE A 3 69.88 36.56 31.77
N LEU A 4 69.76 36.77 30.45
CA LEU A 4 70.71 37.43 29.56
C LEU A 4 70.29 37.08 28.12
N HIS A 5 69.77 37.97 27.29
CA HIS A 5 70.36 39.14 26.61
C HIS A 5 71.45 38.83 25.58
N LEU A 6 71.23 39.46 24.48
CA LEU A 6 72.02 40.15 23.47
C LEU A 6 72.21 39.41 22.14
N THR A 7 71.85 39.96 21.06
CA THR A 7 71.84 41.20 20.24
C THR A 7 72.72 41.07 19.01
N TRP A 8 72.24 41.72 17.91
CA TRP A 8 72.98 42.36 16.81
C TRP A 8 73.63 41.47 15.74
N SER A 9 73.70 41.89 14.46
CA SER A 9 73.42 43.10 13.67
C SER A 9 73.59 42.78 12.18
N LYS A 10 72.80 43.52 11.34
CA LYS A 10 73.12 44.21 10.08
C LYS A 10 74.25 43.76 9.19
N HIS A 11 74.00 43.61 7.92
CA HIS A 11 74.49 44.32 6.74
C HIS A 11 73.71 43.91 5.52
N LEU A 12 73.03 44.70 4.85
CA LEU A 12 73.04 45.82 3.89
C LEU A 12 73.98 45.64 2.69
N LYS A 13 73.38 45.70 1.53
CA LYS A 13 73.65 46.33 0.22
C LYS A 13 73.68 45.35 -0.94
N LEU A 14 72.70 45.56 -1.82
CA LEU A 14 72.72 46.24 -3.15
C LEU A 14 73.51 45.53 -4.23
N LEU A 15 72.82 45.19 -5.30
CA LEU A 15 73.04 45.60 -6.71
C LEU A 15 71.93 44.95 -7.58
N SER A 16 71.07 45.63 -8.03
CA SER A 16 70.56 46.26 -9.28
C SER A 16 70.75 45.46 -10.57
N ALA A 17 69.60 45.28 -11.21
CA ALA A 17 69.17 45.48 -12.60
C ALA A 17 69.49 44.39 -13.63
N LEU A 18 68.47 43.90 -14.28
CA LEU A 18 67.98 44.13 -15.64
C LEU A 18 66.87 43.15 -16.03
N ALA A 19 65.74 43.64 -16.22
CA ALA A 19 64.77 43.59 -17.29
C ALA A 19 64.78 42.37 -18.23
N ALA A 20 63.64 41.66 -18.27
CA ALA A 20 62.98 41.22 -19.49
C ALA A 20 61.49 40.95 -19.22
N ALA A 21 60.64 41.71 -19.86
CA ALA A 21 59.20 41.52 -19.85
C ALA A 21 58.81 40.19 -20.52
N SER A 22 58.08 39.34 -19.80
CA SER A 22 57.28 38.31 -20.40
C SER A 22 55.87 38.40 -19.78
N ILE A 23 54.97 38.99 -20.52
CA ILE A 23 53.55 39.04 -20.24
C ILE A 23 53.03 37.59 -20.41
N GLY A 24 53.03 36.83 -19.33
CA GLY A 24 52.29 35.58 -19.23
C GLY A 24 50.88 35.84 -18.81
N LEU A 25 49.94 35.78 -19.75
CA LEU A 25 48.50 35.80 -19.52
C LEU A 25 48.14 34.53 -18.78
N ALA A 26 48.20 34.56 -17.45
CA ALA A 26 47.61 33.51 -16.62
C ALA A 26 46.11 33.63 -16.74
N ALA A 27 45.53 32.90 -17.70
CA ALA A 27 44.12 32.61 -17.70
C ALA A 27 43.83 31.76 -16.44
N THR A 28 43.40 32.42 -15.38
CA THR A 28 42.76 31.72 -14.25
C THR A 28 41.45 31.15 -14.79
N PHE A 29 41.50 29.92 -15.25
CA PHE A 29 40.32 29.09 -15.30
C PHE A 29 39.84 28.96 -13.84
N GLY A 30 38.97 29.85 -13.43
CA GLY A 30 38.13 29.62 -12.28
C GLY A 30 37.23 28.45 -12.64
N MET A 31 37.66 27.24 -12.31
CA MET A 31 36.76 26.13 -12.11
C MET A 31 35.86 26.56 -10.96
N SER A 32 34.72 27.19 -11.33
CA SER A 32 33.57 27.22 -10.44
C SER A 32 33.28 25.76 -10.17
N ALA A 33 33.71 25.25 -9.03
CA ALA A 33 33.20 24.01 -8.52
C ALA A 33 31.69 24.27 -8.43
N ALA A 34 30.93 23.72 -9.38
CA ALA A 34 29.50 23.63 -9.24
C ALA A 34 29.30 22.99 -7.86
N LYS A 35 28.76 23.76 -6.94
CA LYS A 35 28.36 23.25 -5.63
C LYS A 35 27.39 22.14 -5.98
N ALA A 36 27.77 20.88 -5.79
CA ALA A 36 26.85 19.77 -5.97
C ALA A 36 25.63 20.12 -5.10
N GLU A 37 24.50 20.36 -5.72
CA GLU A 37 23.25 20.63 -5.00
C GLU A 37 23.05 19.44 -4.08
N SER A 38 22.99 19.69 -2.77
CA SER A 38 22.78 18.63 -1.79
C SER A 38 21.32 18.16 -1.97
N ARG A 39 21.15 16.88 -2.30
CA ARG A 39 19.83 16.25 -2.32
C ARG A 39 19.13 16.47 -0.98
N PRO A 40 17.81 16.73 -0.96
CA PRO A 40 17.07 16.99 0.27
C PRO A 40 16.97 15.70 1.13
N ASP A 41 16.93 15.89 2.44
CA ASP A 41 16.43 14.91 3.39
C ASP A 41 14.91 15.11 3.52
N ILE A 42 14.14 14.04 3.38
CA ILE A 42 12.66 14.08 3.46
C ILE A 42 12.21 13.49 4.79
N VAL A 43 11.35 14.20 5.49
CA VAL A 43 10.75 13.75 6.74
C VAL A 43 9.26 13.50 6.55
N VAL A 44 8.84 12.26 6.80
CA VAL A 44 7.44 11.81 6.66
C VAL A 44 6.88 11.49 8.03
N ALA A 45 5.88 12.24 8.51
CA ALA A 45 5.19 11.90 9.75
C ALA A 45 4.01 10.96 9.48
N VAL A 46 4.02 9.82 10.17
CA VAL A 46 3.02 8.75 10.07
C VAL A 46 2.36 8.49 11.43
N PRO A 47 1.10 8.01 11.48
CA PRO A 47 0.46 7.72 12.77
C PRO A 47 1.09 6.54 13.49
N ASP A 48 1.64 5.58 12.77
CA ASP A 48 2.27 4.38 13.32
C ASP A 48 3.35 3.83 12.40
N LEU A 49 4.21 2.93 12.91
CA LEU A 49 5.28 2.25 12.19
C LEU A 49 5.04 0.73 12.19
N PRO A 50 5.47 0.00 11.15
CA PRO A 50 5.32 -1.44 11.11
C PRO A 50 6.24 -2.13 12.13
N PRO A 51 5.81 -3.26 12.72
CA PRO A 51 6.63 -4.02 13.66
C PRO A 51 7.78 -4.77 12.99
N THR A 52 7.73 -4.90 11.67
CA THR A 52 8.73 -5.60 10.85
C THR A 52 8.83 -4.97 9.46
N LEU A 53 9.98 -5.14 8.81
CA LEU A 53 10.17 -4.80 7.39
C LEU A 53 10.39 -6.05 6.53
N GLU A 54 10.12 -7.26 7.05
CA GLU A 54 10.08 -8.49 6.23
C GLU A 54 8.88 -8.45 5.29
N PRO A 55 9.10 -8.31 3.96
CA PRO A 55 8.02 -7.97 3.03
C PRO A 55 6.98 -9.08 2.83
N ALA A 56 7.28 -10.33 3.21
CA ALA A 56 6.29 -11.42 3.18
C ALA A 56 5.42 -11.49 4.44
N LYS A 57 5.86 -10.85 5.53
CA LYS A 57 5.13 -10.77 6.81
C LYS A 57 4.43 -9.43 6.97
N GLU A 58 5.02 -8.34 6.44
CA GLU A 58 4.50 -6.99 6.55
C GLU A 58 3.56 -6.68 5.37
N LEU A 59 2.30 -6.99 5.56
CA LEU A 59 1.23 -6.80 4.56
C LEU A 59 0.20 -5.76 5.00
N SER A 60 0.56 -4.91 5.97
CA SER A 60 -0.31 -3.83 6.42
C SER A 60 -0.21 -2.59 5.53
N ASN A 61 -1.25 -1.76 5.58
CA ASN A 61 -1.25 -0.46 4.90
C ASN A 61 -0.19 0.50 5.48
N ILE A 62 0.29 0.25 6.71
CA ILE A 62 1.33 1.04 7.38
C ILE A 62 2.69 0.69 6.81
N GLY A 63 3.02 -0.60 6.74
CA GLY A 63 4.34 -1.07 6.32
C GLY A 63 4.59 -0.93 4.82
N THR A 64 3.55 -1.10 3.99
CA THR A 64 3.70 -0.98 2.53
C THR A 64 4.13 0.41 2.08
N ARG A 65 3.87 1.46 2.84
CA ARG A 65 4.42 2.81 2.60
C ARG A 65 5.93 2.85 2.58
N ILE A 66 6.56 2.01 3.40
CA ILE A 66 8.01 2.00 3.62
C ILE A 66 8.68 0.93 2.75
N THR A 67 8.11 -0.28 2.72
CA THR A 67 8.68 -1.40 1.96
C THR A 67 8.69 -1.14 0.46
N TYR A 68 7.76 -0.29 -0.04
CA TYR A 68 7.73 0.10 -1.45
C TYR A 68 9.00 0.82 -1.91
N ASP A 69 9.65 1.58 -1.03
CA ASP A 69 10.91 2.27 -1.32
C ASP A 69 12.16 1.39 -1.12
N ILE A 70 12.02 0.25 -0.38
CA ILE A 70 13.13 -0.66 -0.09
C ILE A 70 13.25 -1.77 -1.14
N PHE A 71 12.12 -2.24 -1.69
CA PHE A 71 12.06 -3.40 -2.58
C PHE A 71 11.49 -3.05 -3.95
N ASP A 72 11.82 -3.88 -4.94
CA ASP A 72 11.16 -3.92 -6.24
C ASP A 72 10.53 -5.29 -6.49
N THR A 73 9.55 -5.30 -7.38
CA THR A 73 8.94 -6.49 -7.96
C THR A 73 9.55 -6.79 -9.32
N VAL A 74 9.30 -7.98 -9.88
CA VAL A 74 9.79 -8.29 -11.23
C VAL A 74 9.06 -7.50 -12.30
N ILE A 75 7.75 -7.29 -12.14
CA ILE A 75 6.88 -6.43 -12.95
C ILE A 75 6.29 -5.39 -12.01
N ARG A 76 6.10 -4.15 -12.43
CA ARG A 76 5.52 -3.08 -11.61
C ARG A 76 4.21 -2.60 -12.22
N ARG A 77 3.26 -2.19 -11.37
CA ARG A 77 2.09 -1.43 -11.80
C ARG A 77 2.47 0.05 -11.97
N ASP A 78 2.12 0.61 -13.11
CA ASP A 78 2.26 2.04 -13.39
C ASP A 78 1.02 2.79 -12.90
N PHE A 79 1.10 3.33 -11.69
CA PHE A 79 0.04 4.15 -11.12
C PHE A 79 -0.10 5.51 -11.82
N LEU A 80 0.97 5.99 -12.47
CA LEU A 80 1.00 7.26 -13.19
C LEU A 80 0.44 7.16 -14.61
N SER A 81 0.09 5.96 -15.08
CA SER A 81 -0.66 5.78 -16.33
C SER A 81 -2.08 6.38 -16.26
N ALA A 82 -2.54 6.79 -15.07
CA ALA A 82 -3.73 7.62 -14.86
C ALA A 82 -3.37 8.87 -14.04
N GLU A 83 -3.98 10.01 -14.38
CA GLU A 83 -3.69 11.32 -13.77
C GLU A 83 -3.97 11.37 -12.25
N ASP A 84 -4.92 10.57 -11.77
CA ASP A 84 -5.32 10.49 -10.37
C ASP A 84 -4.51 9.49 -9.54
N GLY A 85 -3.47 8.88 -10.10
CA GLY A 85 -2.65 7.87 -9.42
C GLY A 85 -3.33 6.50 -9.29
N SER A 86 -4.34 6.21 -10.11
CA SER A 86 -5.06 4.94 -10.13
C SER A 86 -4.69 4.01 -11.28
N GLY A 87 -3.71 4.39 -12.11
CA GLY A 87 -3.26 3.64 -13.29
C GLY A 87 -3.10 2.15 -13.02
N ALA A 88 -3.41 1.34 -14.03
CA ALA A 88 -3.43 -0.13 -13.91
C ALA A 88 -2.50 -0.84 -14.90
N GLU A 89 -1.79 -0.09 -15.73
CA GLU A 89 -0.87 -0.65 -16.71
C GLU A 89 0.33 -1.35 -16.02
N LEU A 90 0.86 -2.37 -16.68
CA LEU A 90 2.06 -3.08 -16.21
C LEU A 90 3.30 -2.56 -16.93
N THR A 91 4.37 -2.35 -16.20
CA THR A 91 5.63 -1.82 -16.70
C THR A 91 6.80 -2.69 -16.24
N PRO A 92 7.89 -2.78 -17.04
CA PRO A 92 9.12 -3.44 -16.63
C PRO A 92 9.71 -2.86 -15.33
N ALA A 93 10.16 -3.77 -14.44
CA ALA A 93 10.90 -3.42 -13.24
C ALA A 93 12.20 -4.22 -13.16
N LEU A 94 12.31 -5.24 -12.31
CA LEU A 94 13.50 -6.11 -12.31
C LEU A 94 13.57 -7.01 -13.55
N ALA A 95 12.44 -7.35 -14.18
CA ALA A 95 12.40 -7.92 -15.52
C ALA A 95 12.38 -6.79 -16.57
N GLU A 96 13.18 -6.91 -17.62
CA GLU A 96 13.14 -6.03 -18.81
C GLU A 96 12.01 -6.42 -19.75
N SER A 97 11.68 -7.72 -19.78
CA SER A 97 10.63 -8.29 -20.61
C SER A 97 10.10 -9.60 -20.03
N TRP A 98 8.91 -9.98 -20.47
CA TRP A 98 8.33 -11.27 -20.15
C TRP A 98 7.46 -11.76 -21.30
N ALA A 99 7.32 -13.09 -21.43
CA ALA A 99 6.51 -13.71 -22.45
C ALA A 99 5.92 -15.04 -22.00
N TRP A 100 4.67 -15.27 -22.35
CA TRP A 100 4.05 -16.58 -22.25
C TRP A 100 4.47 -17.46 -23.41
N THR A 101 5.10 -18.60 -23.12
CA THR A 101 5.45 -19.60 -24.13
C THR A 101 4.31 -20.59 -24.38
N ASP A 102 3.47 -20.77 -23.40
CA ASP A 102 2.18 -21.48 -23.43
C ASP A 102 1.28 -20.95 -22.28
N PRO A 103 -0.02 -21.32 -22.17
CA PRO A 103 -0.92 -20.76 -21.17
C PRO A 103 -0.52 -20.95 -19.68
N ARG A 104 0.52 -21.75 -19.40
CA ARG A 104 0.99 -22.05 -18.05
C ARG A 104 2.47 -21.79 -17.83
N THR A 105 3.18 -21.30 -18.84
CA THR A 105 4.63 -21.07 -18.75
C THR A 105 4.96 -19.63 -19.10
N LEU A 106 5.35 -18.86 -18.08
CA LEU A 106 5.81 -17.48 -18.21
C LEU A 106 7.34 -17.44 -18.07
N VAL A 107 8.01 -16.85 -19.05
CA VAL A 107 9.45 -16.61 -19.04
C VAL A 107 9.69 -15.13 -18.83
N LEU A 108 10.57 -14.78 -17.88
CA LEU A 108 11.03 -13.42 -17.60
C LEU A 108 12.51 -13.31 -17.93
N ASP A 109 12.89 -12.26 -18.65
CA ASP A 109 14.29 -11.85 -18.83
C ASP A 109 14.59 -10.71 -17.86
N LEU A 110 15.52 -10.94 -16.94
CA LEU A 110 15.87 -10.00 -15.88
C LEU A 110 16.85 -8.94 -16.39
N ARG A 111 16.73 -7.74 -15.84
CA ARG A 111 17.64 -6.63 -16.08
C ARG A 111 19.05 -6.95 -15.62
N ALA A 112 20.04 -6.74 -16.48
CA ALA A 112 21.44 -6.97 -16.16
C ALA A 112 21.98 -5.88 -15.23
N GLY A 113 22.85 -6.27 -14.28
CA GLY A 113 23.61 -5.35 -13.42
C GLY A 113 22.80 -4.70 -12.28
N VAL A 114 21.57 -5.11 -12.04
CA VAL A 114 20.81 -4.66 -10.87
C VAL A 114 21.53 -5.11 -9.60
N LYS A 115 21.70 -4.19 -8.66
CA LYS A 115 22.33 -4.48 -7.37
C LYS A 115 21.31 -4.49 -6.25
N PHE A 116 21.54 -5.34 -5.28
CA PHE A 116 20.93 -5.25 -3.96
C PHE A 116 21.68 -4.23 -3.09
N HIS A 117 21.04 -3.77 -2.01
CA HIS A 117 21.60 -2.80 -1.06
C HIS A 117 22.94 -3.26 -0.43
N ASN A 118 23.19 -4.56 -0.35
CA ASN A 118 24.45 -5.14 0.12
C ASN A 118 25.56 -5.20 -0.95
N GLY A 119 25.30 -4.70 -2.18
CA GLY A 119 26.21 -4.67 -3.31
C GLY A 119 26.25 -5.96 -4.14
N GLU A 120 25.55 -7.02 -3.75
CA GLU A 120 25.40 -8.23 -4.57
C GLU A 120 24.53 -7.95 -5.79
N THR A 121 24.83 -8.63 -6.90
CA THR A 121 24.07 -8.47 -8.14
C THR A 121 22.87 -9.42 -8.14
N LEU A 122 21.72 -8.93 -8.56
CA LEU A 122 20.50 -9.71 -8.76
C LEU A 122 20.75 -10.85 -9.77
N THR A 123 20.26 -12.04 -9.45
CA THR A 123 20.32 -13.23 -10.28
C THR A 123 18.94 -13.88 -10.42
N ALA A 124 18.78 -14.77 -11.39
CA ALA A 124 17.58 -15.57 -11.54
C ALA A 124 17.29 -16.45 -10.30
N GLU A 125 18.33 -16.84 -9.55
CA GLU A 125 18.21 -17.62 -8.32
C GLU A 125 17.53 -16.83 -7.18
N ASP A 126 17.72 -15.51 -7.11
CA ASP A 126 17.06 -14.66 -6.10
C ASP A 126 15.54 -14.60 -6.36
N VAL A 127 15.15 -14.47 -7.63
CA VAL A 127 13.74 -14.48 -8.03
C VAL A 127 13.12 -15.86 -7.81
N ALA A 128 13.79 -16.94 -8.24
CA ALA A 128 13.31 -18.29 -8.03
C ALA A 128 13.13 -18.61 -6.54
N PHE A 129 14.07 -18.19 -5.71
CA PHE A 129 13.95 -18.30 -4.24
C PHE A 129 12.78 -17.48 -3.69
N THR A 130 12.63 -16.23 -4.14
CA THR A 130 11.55 -15.33 -3.69
C THR A 130 10.18 -15.99 -3.84
N PHE A 131 9.92 -16.64 -4.96
CA PHE A 131 8.63 -17.29 -5.24
C PHE A 131 8.61 -18.79 -4.89
N SER A 132 9.62 -19.29 -4.20
CA SER A 132 9.68 -20.70 -3.78
C SER A 132 8.53 -21.09 -2.85
N ALA A 133 8.30 -22.40 -2.75
CA ALA A 133 7.31 -22.96 -1.83
C ALA A 133 7.61 -22.61 -0.36
N GLU A 134 8.90 -22.54 0.00
CA GLU A 134 9.35 -22.18 1.34
C GLU A 134 8.96 -20.75 1.70
N ARG A 135 9.11 -19.81 0.75
CA ARG A 135 8.95 -18.40 1.07
C ARG A 135 7.54 -17.87 0.79
N LEU A 136 6.98 -18.06 -0.40
CA LEU A 136 5.69 -17.46 -0.79
C LEU A 136 4.61 -18.45 -1.25
N SER A 137 4.95 -19.48 -2.05
CA SER A 137 3.94 -20.23 -2.80
C SER A 137 3.44 -21.49 -2.12
N GLY A 138 4.15 -22.01 -1.13
CA GLY A 138 3.83 -23.29 -0.47
C GLY A 138 2.85 -23.16 0.71
N PRO A 139 2.36 -24.29 1.21
CA PRO A 139 1.43 -24.33 2.34
C PRO A 139 2.05 -23.86 3.66
N GLU A 140 3.35 -24.08 3.84
CA GLU A 140 4.13 -23.70 5.02
C GLU A 140 4.96 -22.43 4.78
N SER A 141 4.61 -21.63 3.77
CA SER A 141 5.31 -20.40 3.48
C SER A 141 5.20 -19.40 4.62
N ILE A 142 6.21 -18.52 4.75
CA ILE A 142 6.21 -17.46 5.77
C ILE A 142 5.11 -16.43 5.55
N MET A 143 4.56 -16.34 4.35
CA MET A 143 3.46 -15.47 4.00
C MET A 143 2.12 -16.10 4.38
N ALA A 144 1.45 -15.56 5.39
CA ALA A 144 0.22 -16.14 5.95
C ALA A 144 -0.90 -16.44 4.94
N ASN A 145 -0.99 -15.68 3.85
CA ASN A 145 -1.98 -15.82 2.78
C ASN A 145 -1.33 -16.12 1.41
N GLY A 146 -0.05 -16.56 1.40
CA GLY A 146 0.74 -16.76 0.17
C GLY A 146 0.08 -17.65 -0.86
N ARG A 147 -0.63 -18.69 -0.40
CA ARG A 147 -1.37 -19.60 -1.29
C ARG A 147 -2.48 -18.92 -2.09
N GLY A 148 -3.11 -17.89 -1.56
CA GLY A 148 -4.12 -17.11 -2.29
C GLY A 148 -3.54 -16.29 -3.43
N TYR A 149 -2.24 -15.96 -3.36
CA TYR A 149 -1.55 -15.19 -4.40
C TYR A 149 -0.75 -16.07 -5.35
N PHE A 150 0.02 -17.01 -4.80
CA PHE A 150 1.06 -17.76 -5.53
C PHE A 150 0.88 -19.27 -5.45
N GLY A 151 -0.19 -19.76 -4.85
CA GLY A 151 -0.45 -21.20 -4.72
C GLY A 151 -0.65 -21.94 -6.04
N ASN A 152 -0.88 -21.22 -7.15
CA ASN A 152 -0.95 -21.75 -8.51
C ASN A 152 0.43 -22.03 -9.12
N ILE A 153 1.52 -21.54 -8.52
CA ILE A 153 2.88 -21.86 -8.97
C ILE A 153 3.15 -23.34 -8.74
N GLU A 154 3.54 -24.06 -9.81
CA GLU A 154 4.05 -25.43 -9.76
C GLU A 154 5.55 -25.43 -9.52
N SER A 155 6.31 -24.64 -10.31
CA SER A 155 7.74 -24.40 -10.11
C SER A 155 8.15 -23.00 -10.54
N VAL A 156 9.28 -22.53 -9.99
CA VAL A 156 10.00 -21.33 -10.44
C VAL A 156 11.46 -21.70 -10.59
N ASP A 157 11.96 -21.65 -11.80
CA ASP A 157 13.28 -22.15 -12.15
C ASP A 157 14.17 -21.05 -12.73
N ALA A 158 15.41 -20.95 -12.26
CA ALA A 158 16.46 -20.16 -12.91
C ALA A 158 16.93 -20.92 -14.17
N THR A 159 16.35 -20.58 -15.33
CA THR A 159 16.65 -21.22 -16.62
C THR A 159 17.87 -20.63 -17.33
N GLY A 160 18.40 -19.52 -16.79
CA GLY A 160 19.63 -18.86 -17.20
C GLY A 160 20.12 -17.93 -16.10
N PRO A 161 21.29 -17.29 -16.22
CA PRO A 161 21.81 -16.37 -15.21
C PRO A 161 20.85 -15.19 -14.91
N LEU A 162 20.12 -14.73 -15.93
CA LEU A 162 19.16 -13.64 -15.88
C LEU A 162 17.81 -14.04 -16.49
N GLN A 163 17.49 -15.33 -16.53
CA GLN A 163 16.21 -15.81 -17.04
C GLN A 163 15.52 -16.69 -16.02
N VAL A 164 14.24 -16.40 -15.78
CA VAL A 164 13.40 -17.14 -14.82
C VAL A 164 12.19 -17.66 -15.55
N THR A 165 11.88 -18.93 -15.34
CA THR A 165 10.68 -19.57 -15.88
C THR A 165 9.73 -19.93 -14.74
N PHE A 166 8.50 -19.41 -14.80
CA PHE A 166 7.40 -19.81 -13.96
C PHE A 166 6.57 -20.87 -14.67
N SER A 167 6.36 -22.01 -14.03
CA SER A 167 5.41 -23.03 -14.44
C SER A 167 4.21 -23.00 -13.52
N LEU A 168 3.01 -22.93 -14.07
CA LEU A 168 1.76 -22.87 -13.34
C LEU A 168 1.00 -24.20 -13.39
N LYS A 169 0.29 -24.56 -12.33
CA LYS A 169 -0.57 -25.74 -12.26
C LYS A 169 -1.73 -25.66 -13.25
N VAL A 170 -2.32 -24.46 -13.38
CA VAL A 170 -3.37 -24.12 -14.34
C VAL A 170 -3.07 -22.75 -14.95
N ALA A 171 -3.65 -22.43 -16.11
CA ALA A 171 -3.55 -21.07 -16.67
C ALA A 171 -4.09 -20.04 -15.67
N ASP A 172 -3.38 -18.92 -15.54
CA ASP A 172 -3.76 -17.80 -14.67
C ASP A 172 -3.72 -16.50 -15.48
N PRO A 173 -4.87 -15.94 -15.85
CA PRO A 173 -4.96 -14.79 -16.75
C PRO A 173 -4.46 -13.49 -16.13
N ILE A 174 -4.16 -13.48 -14.85
CA ILE A 174 -3.74 -12.27 -14.10
C ILE A 174 -2.41 -12.49 -13.38
N PHE A 175 -1.63 -13.47 -13.78
CA PHE A 175 -0.39 -13.83 -13.10
C PHE A 175 0.62 -12.70 -13.10
N GLU A 176 0.74 -11.91 -14.18
CA GLU A 176 1.58 -10.71 -14.23
C GLU A 176 1.14 -9.66 -13.22
N GLN A 177 -0.16 -9.47 -13.01
CA GLN A 177 -0.68 -8.55 -12.01
C GLN A 177 -0.34 -9.04 -10.58
N ARG A 178 -0.35 -10.36 -10.35
CA ARG A 178 0.12 -10.95 -9.08
C ARG A 178 1.60 -10.66 -8.86
N LEU A 179 2.43 -10.76 -9.90
CA LEU A 179 3.86 -10.45 -9.85
C LEU A 179 4.16 -8.95 -9.66
N ALA A 180 3.21 -8.07 -9.95
CA ALA A 180 3.30 -6.62 -9.74
C ALA A 180 2.71 -6.16 -8.40
N SER A 181 2.17 -7.07 -7.59
CA SER A 181 1.52 -6.72 -6.32
C SER A 181 2.53 -6.56 -5.17
N TRP A 182 2.11 -5.89 -4.11
CA TRP A 182 2.91 -5.69 -2.89
C TRP A 182 3.31 -6.99 -2.16
N THR A 183 2.84 -8.12 -2.62
CA THR A 183 3.19 -9.43 -2.08
C THR A 183 4.37 -10.09 -2.81
N ALA A 184 4.84 -9.46 -3.90
CA ALA A 184 5.81 -10.01 -4.85
C ALA A 184 7.22 -9.37 -4.74
N TRP A 185 7.55 -8.77 -3.59
CA TRP A 185 8.85 -8.14 -3.36
C TRP A 185 9.99 -9.14 -3.45
N VAL A 186 10.97 -8.84 -4.32
CA VAL A 186 12.14 -9.69 -4.50
C VAL A 186 13.16 -9.43 -3.40
N VAL A 187 13.68 -10.51 -2.82
CA VAL A 187 14.71 -10.46 -1.76
C VAL A 187 15.99 -11.13 -2.21
N ASN A 188 17.13 -10.72 -1.63
CA ASN A 188 18.39 -11.40 -1.83
C ASN A 188 18.38 -12.76 -1.11
N LYS A 189 18.50 -13.85 -1.88
CA LYS A 189 18.44 -15.24 -1.38
C LYS A 189 19.46 -15.50 -0.29
N LYS A 190 20.69 -15.12 -0.53
CA LYS A 190 21.81 -15.43 0.37
C LYS A 190 21.70 -14.65 1.68
N ASP A 191 21.38 -13.36 1.59
CA ASP A 191 21.19 -12.53 2.76
C ASP A 191 19.99 -13.02 3.57
N TRP A 192 18.87 -13.29 2.93
CA TRP A 192 17.69 -13.79 3.60
C TRP A 192 17.94 -15.11 4.33
N GLN A 193 18.61 -16.07 3.68
CA GLN A 193 18.96 -17.37 4.29
C GLN A 193 19.94 -17.23 5.46
N ALA A 194 20.87 -16.29 5.39
CA ALA A 194 21.82 -16.03 6.48
C ALA A 194 21.15 -15.37 7.70
N ASN A 195 20.09 -14.57 7.47
CA ASN A 195 19.47 -13.71 8.48
C ASN A 195 17.98 -14.05 8.71
N ALA A 196 17.47 -15.19 8.23
CA ALA A 196 16.07 -15.60 8.32
C ALA A 196 15.51 -15.76 9.75
N GLY A 197 16.36 -15.61 10.78
CA GLY A 197 15.97 -15.51 12.18
C GLY A 197 15.46 -14.12 12.55
N ASP A 198 15.65 -13.77 13.83
CA ASP A 198 15.13 -12.53 14.43
C ASP A 198 15.71 -11.23 13.87
N SER A 199 16.82 -11.30 13.11
CA SER A 199 17.53 -10.11 12.61
C SER A 199 17.03 -9.59 11.27
N TYR A 200 16.46 -10.43 10.39
CA TYR A 200 16.05 -10.01 9.04
C TYR A 200 14.99 -8.88 9.04
N PRO A 201 14.01 -8.88 9.96
CA PRO A 201 13.02 -7.80 9.99
C PRO A 201 13.60 -6.41 10.27
N GLN A 202 14.84 -6.34 10.81
CA GLN A 202 15.51 -5.09 11.20
C GLN A 202 16.48 -4.58 10.14
N PHE A 203 16.94 -5.43 9.21
CA PHE A 203 17.94 -5.09 8.20
C PHE A 203 17.57 -5.67 6.83
N PRO A 204 16.47 -5.22 6.24
CA PRO A 204 16.01 -5.74 4.95
C PRO A 204 16.98 -5.34 3.82
N VAL A 205 17.31 -6.30 2.97
CA VAL A 205 18.13 -6.10 1.76
C VAL A 205 17.25 -6.23 0.54
N GLY A 206 16.89 -5.10 -0.05
CA GLY A 206 16.12 -4.99 -1.29
C GLY A 206 16.95 -4.44 -2.44
N THR A 207 16.27 -4.12 -3.54
CA THR A 207 16.82 -3.50 -4.74
C THR A 207 16.30 -2.09 -4.95
N GLY A 208 15.43 -1.60 -4.07
CA GLY A 208 14.71 -0.33 -4.21
C GLY A 208 15.59 0.92 -4.14
N PRO A 209 15.00 2.11 -4.37
CA PRO A 209 15.75 3.37 -4.42
C PRO A 209 16.35 3.79 -3.08
N PHE A 210 15.87 3.26 -1.97
CA PHE A 210 16.37 3.58 -0.64
C PHE A 210 16.65 2.30 0.15
N MET A 211 17.71 2.35 0.96
CA MET A 211 18.12 1.26 1.86
C MET A 211 18.00 1.68 3.32
N LEU A 212 17.73 0.73 4.20
CA LEU A 212 17.62 0.98 5.64
C LEU A 212 18.97 1.44 6.21
N ASP A 213 18.94 2.55 6.93
CA ASP A 213 20.07 3.13 7.68
C ASP A 213 19.88 2.98 9.19
N ASP A 214 18.70 3.33 9.71
CA ASP A 214 18.40 3.29 11.14
C ASP A 214 16.96 2.87 11.41
N TYR A 215 16.77 1.98 12.38
CA TYR A 215 15.46 1.50 12.82
C TYR A 215 15.33 1.66 14.33
N LYS A 216 14.54 2.62 14.75
CA LYS A 216 14.18 2.84 16.16
C LYS A 216 12.72 2.43 16.35
N ALA A 217 12.52 1.26 16.94
CA ALA A 217 11.18 0.72 17.17
C ALA A 217 10.27 1.76 17.83
N ASP A 218 9.04 1.89 17.33
CA ASP A 218 8.03 2.84 17.80
C ASP A 218 8.43 4.34 17.75
N GLN A 219 9.52 4.70 17.07
CA GLN A 219 9.98 6.08 16.97
C GLN A 219 10.20 6.53 15.53
N SER A 220 11.12 5.87 14.81
CA SER A 220 11.46 6.26 13.45
C SER A 220 12.12 5.13 12.65
N ILE A 221 11.98 5.22 11.32
CA ILE A 221 12.69 4.40 10.34
C ILE A 221 13.35 5.37 9.37
N ARG A 222 14.69 5.34 9.28
CA ARG A 222 15.46 6.14 8.35
C ARG A 222 15.99 5.30 7.22
N LEU A 223 15.72 5.75 6.01
CA LEU A 223 16.24 5.18 4.78
C LEU A 223 17.20 6.20 4.15
N VAL A 224 18.30 5.72 3.54
CA VAL A 224 19.23 6.55 2.76
C VAL A 224 19.19 6.14 1.30
N ALA A 225 19.46 7.09 0.41
CA ALA A 225 19.47 6.84 -1.02
C ALA A 225 20.44 5.72 -1.40
N PHE A 226 19.99 4.83 -2.26
CA PHE A 226 20.83 3.82 -2.89
C PHE A 226 21.31 4.35 -4.24
N ASP A 227 22.52 4.91 -4.29
CA ASP A 227 23.05 5.61 -5.47
C ASP A 227 23.24 4.69 -6.69
N ASP A 228 23.39 3.37 -6.47
CA ASP A 228 23.48 2.35 -7.52
C ASP A 228 22.09 1.82 -7.96
N TYR A 229 21.00 2.50 -7.60
CA TYR A 229 19.65 2.09 -7.99
C TYR A 229 19.50 2.05 -9.52
N PHE A 230 18.96 0.97 -10.06
CA PHE A 230 18.84 0.77 -11.52
C PHE A 230 17.89 1.78 -12.19
N GLY A 231 16.95 2.38 -11.45
CA GLY A 231 16.06 3.45 -11.91
C GLY A 231 16.68 4.85 -11.84
N GLY A 232 17.99 4.95 -11.60
CA GLY A 232 18.75 6.20 -11.47
C GLY A 232 18.89 6.66 -10.02
N THR A 233 19.92 7.46 -9.74
CA THR A 233 20.20 8.00 -8.42
C THR A 233 19.00 8.73 -7.85
N PRO A 234 18.50 8.38 -6.65
CA PRO A 234 17.34 9.04 -6.04
C PRO A 234 17.54 10.54 -5.86
N LYS A 235 16.49 11.33 -6.11
CA LYS A 235 16.51 12.80 -5.96
C LYS A 235 16.50 13.25 -4.48
N ALA A 236 16.08 12.43 -3.54
CA ALA A 236 16.25 12.64 -2.10
C ALA A 236 17.53 11.96 -1.59
N ALA A 237 18.22 12.55 -0.61
CA ALA A 237 19.38 11.94 0.05
C ALA A 237 18.95 10.90 1.08
N SER A 238 17.86 11.18 1.79
CA SER A 238 17.29 10.27 2.78
C SER A 238 15.78 10.49 2.93
N VAL A 239 15.12 9.48 3.49
CA VAL A 239 13.72 9.54 3.91
C VAL A 239 13.64 9.04 5.34
N THR A 240 13.06 9.85 6.24
CA THR A 240 12.83 9.47 7.63
C THR A 240 11.34 9.41 7.92
N PHE A 241 10.83 8.22 8.20
CA PHE A 241 9.47 8.02 8.70
C PHE A 241 9.47 8.18 10.21
N VAL A 242 8.70 9.13 10.72
CA VAL A 242 8.61 9.46 12.15
C VAL A 242 7.21 9.13 12.66
N LYS A 243 7.12 8.37 13.75
CA LYS A 243 5.84 8.07 14.40
C LYS A 243 5.33 9.31 15.14
N VAL A 244 4.21 9.84 14.69
CA VAL A 244 3.48 10.96 15.33
C VAL A 244 2.00 10.59 15.33
N PRO A 245 1.49 9.92 16.37
CA PRO A 245 0.11 9.41 16.43
C PRO A 245 -0.95 10.49 16.27
N GLU A 246 -0.74 11.66 16.89
CA GLU A 246 -1.72 12.72 16.92
C GLU A 246 -1.76 13.50 15.60
N GLU A 247 -2.91 13.53 14.93
CA GLU A 247 -3.11 14.23 13.67
C GLU A 247 -2.78 15.71 13.75
N ALA A 248 -3.26 16.39 14.81
CA ALA A 248 -2.99 17.81 15.02
C ALA A 248 -1.49 18.11 15.16
N ALA A 249 -0.71 17.20 15.76
CA ALA A 249 0.74 17.33 15.86
C ALA A 249 1.41 17.14 14.50
N ARG A 250 0.94 16.21 13.67
CA ARG A 250 1.43 16.04 12.28
C ARG A 250 1.19 17.31 11.47
N ILE A 251 -0.01 17.88 11.50
CA ILE A 251 -0.36 19.12 10.79
C ILE A 251 0.49 20.29 11.28
N ALA A 252 0.63 20.44 12.60
CA ALA A 252 1.43 21.54 13.18
C ALA A 252 2.90 21.45 12.74
N GLY A 253 3.51 20.26 12.77
CA GLY A 253 4.88 20.06 12.33
C GLY A 253 5.07 20.27 10.81
N LEU A 254 4.08 19.90 9.98
CA LEU A 254 4.10 20.21 8.56
C LEU A 254 4.12 21.72 8.31
N VAL A 255 3.26 22.47 8.99
CA VAL A 255 3.18 23.94 8.86
C VAL A 255 4.44 24.63 9.39
N ALA A 256 5.03 24.09 10.45
CA ALA A 256 6.29 24.58 11.02
C ALA A 256 7.52 24.26 10.14
N GLY A 257 7.40 23.30 9.21
CA GLY A 257 8.50 22.83 8.37
C GLY A 257 9.35 21.73 9.00
N ASP A 258 8.86 21.10 10.09
CA ASP A 258 9.52 19.94 10.72
C ASP A 258 9.30 18.66 9.89
N PHE A 259 8.21 18.61 9.11
CA PHE A 259 7.85 17.51 8.22
C PHE A 259 7.60 18.01 6.80
N ASP A 260 7.93 17.19 5.82
CA ASP A 260 7.74 17.46 4.40
C ASP A 260 6.44 16.83 3.87
N ILE A 261 6.11 15.65 4.38
CA ILE A 261 4.88 14.91 4.08
C ILE A 261 4.28 14.42 5.39
N VAL A 262 2.97 14.55 5.55
CA VAL A 262 2.23 13.92 6.64
C VAL A 262 1.09 13.08 6.08
N THR A 263 0.82 11.94 6.67
CA THR A 263 -0.15 10.96 6.16
C THR A 263 -1.40 10.88 7.02
N THR A 264 -2.46 10.28 6.49
CA THR A 264 -3.68 9.93 7.23
C THR A 264 -4.31 11.16 7.87
N ILE A 265 -4.64 12.13 7.02
CA ILE A 265 -5.28 13.40 7.39
C ILE A 265 -6.78 13.28 7.15
N GLY A 266 -7.56 13.69 8.14
CA GLY A 266 -9.01 13.74 8.05
C GLY A 266 -9.49 14.73 6.97
N PRO A 267 -10.58 14.44 6.26
CA PRO A 267 -11.06 15.29 5.18
C PRO A 267 -11.51 16.68 5.65
N ASP A 268 -11.87 16.83 6.92
CA ASP A 268 -12.20 18.10 7.58
C ASP A 268 -10.99 19.03 7.74
N GLN A 269 -9.75 18.49 7.76
CA GLN A 269 -8.52 19.24 7.89
C GLN A 269 -7.97 19.78 6.56
N ILE A 270 -8.49 19.31 5.41
CA ILE A 270 -8.03 19.74 4.08
C ILE A 270 -8.08 21.27 3.92
N GLY A 271 -9.20 21.88 4.34
CA GLY A 271 -9.37 23.33 4.25
C GLY A 271 -8.35 24.10 5.11
N GLN A 272 -8.03 23.58 6.29
CA GLN A 272 -7.05 24.18 7.19
C GLN A 272 -5.64 24.12 6.58
N ILE A 273 -5.22 22.95 6.06
CA ILE A 273 -3.90 22.80 5.43
C ILE A 273 -3.76 23.72 4.22
N ASN A 274 -4.78 23.77 3.35
CA ASN A 274 -4.77 24.58 2.13
C ASN A 274 -4.83 26.11 2.39
N ALA A 275 -5.10 26.53 3.63
CA ALA A 275 -5.06 27.95 4.00
C ALA A 275 -3.62 28.48 4.17
N TYR A 276 -2.61 27.62 4.22
CA TYR A 276 -1.21 28.01 4.32
C TYR A 276 -0.55 28.10 2.93
N ASP A 277 0.36 29.07 2.78
CA ASP A 277 1.05 29.31 1.49
C ASP A 277 2.09 28.25 1.15
N THR A 278 2.67 27.58 2.17
CA THR A 278 3.82 26.69 2.01
C THR A 278 3.46 25.21 1.87
N VAL A 279 2.24 24.83 2.22
CA VAL A 279 1.78 23.44 2.24
C VAL A 279 0.42 23.28 1.54
N GLU A 280 0.09 22.08 1.16
CA GLU A 280 -1.19 21.74 0.57
C GLU A 280 -1.63 20.32 0.94
N ALA A 281 -2.92 20.06 0.85
CA ALA A 281 -3.47 18.71 1.01
C ALA A 281 -3.63 18.05 -0.38
N ARG A 282 -3.08 16.84 -0.54
CA ARG A 282 -3.25 15.98 -1.72
C ARG A 282 -4.02 14.74 -1.33
N SER A 283 -5.06 14.42 -2.07
CA SER A 283 -5.93 13.30 -1.72
C SER A 283 -6.11 12.36 -2.90
N VAL A 284 -6.29 11.09 -2.60
CA VAL A 284 -6.60 10.04 -3.58
C VAL A 284 -7.67 9.12 -3.03
N VAL A 285 -8.60 8.68 -3.87
CA VAL A 285 -9.53 7.60 -3.53
C VAL A 285 -8.77 6.28 -3.62
N LEU A 286 -8.77 5.52 -2.54
CA LEU A 286 -8.01 4.28 -2.49
C LEU A 286 -8.72 3.13 -3.20
N SER A 287 -7.96 2.24 -3.84
CA SER A 287 -8.41 0.91 -4.26
C SER A 287 -8.64 0.02 -3.01
N ASN A 288 -9.51 0.50 -2.15
CA ASN A 288 -9.88 -0.09 -0.87
C ASN A 288 -11.37 0.20 -0.62
N SER A 289 -12.03 -0.64 0.15
CA SER A 289 -13.38 -0.37 0.62
C SER A 289 -13.48 -0.59 2.12
N HIS A 290 -14.07 0.36 2.82
CA HIS A 290 -14.49 0.11 4.19
C HIS A 290 -15.76 -0.73 4.17
N VAL A 291 -15.74 -1.83 4.91
CA VAL A 291 -16.81 -2.82 4.91
C VAL A 291 -17.21 -3.22 6.32
N LEU A 292 -18.42 -3.72 6.46
CA LEU A 292 -18.85 -4.49 7.61
C LEU A 292 -18.89 -5.97 7.22
N VAL A 293 -18.42 -6.83 8.10
CA VAL A 293 -18.56 -8.29 7.98
C VAL A 293 -19.61 -8.74 8.98
N TYR A 294 -20.52 -9.59 8.53
CA TYR A 294 -21.56 -10.19 9.34
C TYR A 294 -21.23 -11.66 9.59
N ASN A 295 -21.32 -12.08 10.83
CA ASN A 295 -21.22 -13.50 11.18
C ASN A 295 -22.53 -14.22 10.86
N THR A 296 -22.59 -14.86 9.71
CA THR A 296 -23.81 -15.54 9.23
C THR A 296 -24.15 -16.80 10.02
N GLU A 297 -23.20 -17.34 10.80
CA GLU A 297 -23.41 -18.47 11.68
C GLU A 297 -24.04 -18.08 13.04
N HIS A 298 -24.02 -16.78 13.37
CA HIS A 298 -24.66 -16.31 14.60
C HIS A 298 -26.19 -16.44 14.48
N PRO A 299 -26.90 -17.05 15.46
CA PRO A 299 -28.35 -17.35 15.35
C PRO A 299 -29.21 -16.15 14.95
N THR A 300 -28.93 -14.95 15.50
CA THR A 300 -29.66 -13.72 15.16
C THR A 300 -29.43 -13.29 13.70
N LEU A 301 -28.25 -13.55 13.15
CA LEU A 301 -27.86 -13.14 11.79
C LEU A 301 -27.92 -14.29 10.77
N ALA A 302 -28.37 -15.47 11.15
CA ALA A 302 -28.49 -16.63 10.26
C ALA A 302 -29.52 -16.39 9.14
N ASP A 303 -30.61 -15.67 9.43
CA ASP A 303 -31.58 -15.26 8.43
C ASP A 303 -31.05 -14.11 7.57
N LYS A 304 -30.82 -14.36 6.27
CA LYS A 304 -30.32 -13.36 5.35
C LYS A 304 -31.21 -12.12 5.23
N ARG A 305 -32.51 -12.23 5.48
CA ARG A 305 -33.46 -11.09 5.42
C ARG A 305 -33.10 -10.03 6.47
N ILE A 306 -32.58 -10.43 7.63
CA ILE A 306 -32.10 -9.49 8.66
C ILE A 306 -30.83 -8.79 8.14
N ARG A 307 -29.87 -9.51 7.55
CA ARG A 307 -28.64 -8.94 6.99
C ARG A 307 -28.91 -8.01 5.80
N GLN A 308 -29.86 -8.41 4.92
CA GLN A 308 -30.33 -7.56 3.82
C GLN A 308 -31.00 -6.28 4.36
N ALA A 309 -31.81 -6.37 5.41
CA ALA A 309 -32.41 -5.20 6.06
C ALA A 309 -31.34 -4.28 6.65
N MET A 310 -30.29 -4.84 7.25
CA MET A 310 -29.14 -4.06 7.75
C MET A 310 -28.45 -3.29 6.61
N ASN A 311 -28.29 -3.89 5.44
CA ASN A 311 -27.68 -3.24 4.26
C ASN A 311 -28.57 -2.13 3.68
N LEU A 312 -29.87 -2.39 3.53
CA LEU A 312 -30.85 -1.44 2.99
C LEU A 312 -31.09 -0.24 3.92
N ALA A 313 -30.82 -0.39 5.21
CA ALA A 313 -30.96 0.69 6.20
C ALA A 313 -29.82 1.73 6.15
N ILE A 314 -28.71 1.45 5.45
CA ILE A 314 -27.53 2.32 5.45
C ILE A 314 -27.59 3.31 4.29
N ASP A 315 -27.74 4.60 4.61
CA ASP A 315 -27.57 5.71 3.65
C ASP A 315 -26.09 6.03 3.46
N ARG A 316 -25.49 5.43 2.44
CA ARG A 316 -24.06 5.56 2.14
C ARG A 316 -23.70 6.93 1.59
N GLU A 317 -24.59 7.53 0.82
CA GLU A 317 -24.40 8.89 0.29
C GLU A 317 -24.37 9.91 1.42
N LEU A 318 -25.22 9.74 2.44
CA LEU A 318 -25.17 10.56 3.64
C LEU A 318 -23.85 10.37 4.40
N LEU A 319 -23.34 9.12 4.51
CA LEU A 319 -22.03 8.86 5.13
C LEU A 319 -20.90 9.54 4.36
N VAL A 320 -20.87 9.43 3.04
CA VAL A 320 -19.87 10.09 2.17
C VAL A 320 -19.94 11.60 2.34
N LYS A 321 -21.14 12.17 2.30
CA LYS A 321 -21.33 13.62 2.46
C LYS A 321 -20.89 14.12 3.85
N ALA A 322 -21.26 13.41 4.91
CA ALA A 322 -21.02 13.84 6.28
C ALA A 322 -19.59 13.59 6.75
N LEU A 323 -18.98 12.45 6.38
CA LEU A 323 -17.70 12.00 6.91
C LEU A 323 -16.53 12.28 5.96
N TRP A 324 -16.80 12.42 4.65
CA TRP A 324 -15.78 12.57 3.62
C TRP A 324 -15.95 13.86 2.81
N ALA A 325 -16.81 14.78 3.27
CA ALA A 325 -17.11 16.04 2.59
C ALA A 325 -17.53 15.85 1.10
N GLY A 326 -18.12 14.71 0.75
CA GLY A 326 -18.48 14.36 -0.62
C GLY A 326 -17.30 14.06 -1.56
N LYS A 327 -16.08 13.85 -1.02
CA LYS A 327 -14.85 13.70 -1.80
C LYS A 327 -14.47 12.25 -2.12
N THR A 328 -15.29 11.30 -1.73
CA THR A 328 -15.10 9.89 -2.05
C THR A 328 -16.35 9.30 -2.70
N VAL A 329 -16.31 8.00 -3.01
CA VAL A 329 -17.35 7.33 -3.79
C VAL A 329 -17.91 6.10 -3.06
N VAL A 330 -19.16 5.80 -3.34
CA VAL A 330 -19.78 4.51 -3.02
C VAL A 330 -19.64 3.63 -4.25
N PRO A 331 -18.91 2.50 -4.19
CA PRO A 331 -18.77 1.64 -5.36
C PRO A 331 -20.07 0.88 -5.68
N LEU A 332 -20.20 0.47 -6.93
CA LEU A 332 -21.31 -0.39 -7.38
C LEU A 332 -21.04 -1.85 -6.97
N SER A 333 -21.21 -2.16 -5.67
CA SER A 333 -20.81 -3.44 -5.08
C SER A 333 -19.28 -3.66 -5.06
N HIS A 334 -18.81 -4.90 -5.05
CA HIS A 334 -17.38 -5.25 -5.13
C HIS A 334 -16.84 -5.19 -6.57
N GLN A 335 -17.20 -4.16 -7.32
CA GLN A 335 -16.65 -3.90 -8.65
C GLN A 335 -16.18 -2.45 -8.77
N TYR A 336 -15.12 -2.26 -9.51
CA TYR A 336 -14.43 -0.98 -9.63
C TYR A 336 -14.08 -0.68 -11.09
N PRO A 337 -14.05 0.60 -11.52
CA PRO A 337 -13.74 0.97 -12.91
C PRO A 337 -12.41 0.43 -13.43
N GLU A 338 -11.40 0.29 -12.54
CA GLU A 338 -10.10 -0.27 -12.89
C GLU A 338 -10.12 -1.76 -13.29
N TYR A 339 -11.25 -2.47 -13.10
CA TYR A 339 -11.44 -3.83 -13.63
C TYR A 339 -11.69 -3.86 -15.13
N GLY A 340 -11.77 -2.70 -15.79
CA GLY A 340 -11.88 -2.58 -17.25
C GLY A 340 -13.09 -3.34 -17.80
N ALA A 341 -12.87 -4.32 -18.66
CA ALA A 341 -13.94 -5.09 -19.32
C ALA A 341 -14.85 -5.87 -18.35
N LEU A 342 -14.39 -6.15 -17.13
CA LEU A 342 -15.18 -6.89 -16.13
C LEU A 342 -16.12 -5.98 -15.35
N PHE A 343 -15.88 -4.66 -15.36
CA PHE A 343 -16.76 -3.69 -14.72
C PHE A 343 -18.06 -3.53 -15.50
N ASP A 344 -19.19 -3.43 -14.79
CA ASP A 344 -20.49 -3.13 -15.37
C ASP A 344 -21.10 -1.86 -14.75
N PRO A 345 -21.01 -0.73 -15.44
CA PRO A 345 -21.55 0.53 -14.93
C PRO A 345 -23.09 0.56 -14.88
N SER A 346 -23.77 -0.42 -15.50
CA SER A 346 -25.24 -0.51 -15.50
C SER A 346 -25.80 -1.31 -14.33
N ARG A 347 -24.91 -1.96 -13.52
CA ARG A 347 -25.35 -2.72 -12.34
C ARG A 347 -25.90 -1.76 -11.28
N ASP A 348 -27.01 -2.13 -10.68
CA ASP A 348 -27.54 -1.43 -9.52
C ASP A 348 -26.52 -1.48 -8.38
N GLY A 349 -26.28 -0.34 -7.74
CA GLY A 349 -25.40 -0.25 -6.57
C GLY A 349 -26.08 -0.78 -5.30
N LEU A 350 -25.38 -0.58 -4.18
CA LEU A 350 -25.92 -0.92 -2.86
C LEU A 350 -27.01 0.08 -2.46
N VAL A 351 -28.26 -0.33 -2.60
CA VAL A 351 -29.44 0.53 -2.48
C VAL A 351 -29.72 0.92 -1.02
N TYR A 352 -30.13 2.17 -0.78
CA TYR A 352 -30.74 2.61 0.47
C TYR A 352 -32.27 2.56 0.34
N ASP A 353 -32.91 1.65 1.08
CA ASP A 353 -34.38 1.49 1.10
C ASP A 353 -34.85 1.11 2.51
N PRO A 354 -35.09 2.09 3.39
CA PRO A 354 -35.49 1.83 4.77
C PRO A 354 -36.92 1.22 4.87
N GLU A 355 -37.77 1.42 3.88
CA GLU A 355 -39.11 0.82 3.87
C GLU A 355 -39.01 -0.69 3.58
N ARG A 356 -38.21 -1.08 2.59
CA ARG A 356 -37.95 -2.49 2.31
C ARG A 356 -37.23 -3.15 3.47
N ALA A 357 -36.30 -2.45 4.14
CA ALA A 357 -35.65 -2.95 5.34
C ALA A 357 -36.67 -3.31 6.43
N ARG A 358 -37.61 -2.44 6.73
CA ARG A 358 -38.70 -2.72 7.70
C ARG A 358 -39.55 -3.91 7.29
N ALA A 359 -39.90 -4.02 6.00
CA ALA A 359 -40.64 -5.15 5.47
C ALA A 359 -39.91 -6.48 5.69
N LEU A 360 -38.63 -6.54 5.35
CA LEU A 360 -37.78 -7.73 5.56
C LEU A 360 -37.67 -8.13 7.04
N LEU A 361 -37.55 -7.16 7.95
CA LEU A 361 -37.55 -7.44 9.39
C LEU A 361 -38.87 -8.04 9.86
N ALA A 362 -40.01 -7.52 9.38
CA ALA A 362 -41.32 -8.10 9.69
C ALA A 362 -41.48 -9.51 9.11
N GLU A 363 -41.04 -9.74 7.87
CA GLU A 363 -41.05 -11.04 7.20
C GLU A 363 -40.11 -12.08 7.90
N SER A 364 -38.98 -11.63 8.46
CA SER A 364 -38.04 -12.50 9.17
C SER A 364 -38.52 -12.91 10.57
N GLY A 365 -39.45 -12.17 11.15
CA GLY A 365 -39.86 -12.34 12.53
C GLY A 365 -38.81 -11.89 13.56
N TYR A 366 -37.94 -10.95 13.19
CA TYR A 366 -36.93 -10.39 14.11
C TYR A 366 -37.60 -9.85 15.39
N ASP A 367 -37.16 -10.35 16.52
CA ASP A 367 -37.77 -10.13 17.85
C ASP A 367 -37.18 -8.94 18.62
N GLY A 368 -36.22 -8.19 18.02
CA GLY A 368 -35.54 -7.10 18.70
C GLY A 368 -34.29 -7.53 19.47
N ALA A 369 -33.78 -8.74 19.25
CA ALA A 369 -32.51 -9.19 19.82
C ALA A 369 -31.36 -8.21 19.53
N PRO A 370 -30.43 -7.95 20.46
CA PRO A 370 -29.34 -7.03 20.23
C PRO A 370 -28.43 -7.51 19.09
N ILE A 371 -28.02 -6.57 18.22
CA ILE A 371 -27.04 -6.79 17.17
C ILE A 371 -25.78 -6.02 17.55
N HIS A 372 -24.75 -6.76 17.97
CA HIS A 372 -23.49 -6.21 18.42
C HIS A 372 -22.60 -5.85 17.24
N TYR A 373 -22.15 -4.58 17.17
CA TYR A 373 -21.22 -4.08 16.19
C TYR A 373 -19.88 -3.74 16.87
N ASN A 374 -18.87 -4.56 16.65
CA ASN A 374 -17.53 -4.43 17.20
C ASN A 374 -16.65 -3.60 16.26
N THR A 375 -16.05 -2.52 16.77
CA THR A 375 -15.09 -1.72 16.00
C THR A 375 -13.92 -1.27 16.86
N ASN A 376 -12.71 -1.21 16.27
CA ASN A 376 -11.55 -0.62 16.90
C ASN A 376 -11.54 0.89 16.61
N PRO A 377 -11.48 1.76 17.61
CA PRO A 377 -11.51 3.22 17.43
C PRO A 377 -10.40 3.77 16.53
N ASN A 378 -9.26 3.09 16.50
CA ASN A 378 -8.06 3.49 15.75
C ASN A 378 -7.86 2.71 14.44
N TYR A 379 -8.90 1.99 13.96
CA TYR A 379 -8.73 1.14 12.79
C TYR A 379 -8.52 1.93 11.50
N TYR A 380 -9.29 2.99 11.29
CA TYR A 380 -9.13 3.95 10.18
C TYR A 380 -9.87 5.27 10.47
N VAL A 381 -9.60 6.27 9.64
CA VAL A 381 -10.26 7.59 9.72
C VAL A 381 -11.78 7.42 9.68
N ASN A 382 -12.50 8.14 10.54
CA ASN A 382 -13.96 8.12 10.65
C ASN A 382 -14.60 6.79 11.07
N THR A 383 -13.85 5.82 11.60
CA THR A 383 -14.39 4.50 11.97
C THR A 383 -15.49 4.61 13.03
N VAL A 384 -15.30 5.39 14.11
CA VAL A 384 -16.29 5.54 15.18
C VAL A 384 -17.50 6.38 14.73
N PRO A 385 -17.33 7.56 14.11
CA PRO A 385 -18.47 8.32 13.57
C PRO A 385 -19.33 7.52 12.58
N ALA A 386 -18.71 6.73 11.69
CA ALA A 386 -19.44 5.87 10.76
C ALA A 386 -20.25 4.80 11.51
N ALA A 387 -19.63 4.13 12.48
CA ALA A 387 -20.31 3.10 13.28
C ALA A 387 -21.50 3.67 14.07
N GLN A 388 -21.34 4.85 14.68
CA GLN A 388 -22.43 5.55 15.39
C GLN A 388 -23.59 5.90 14.44
N ALA A 389 -23.28 6.47 13.27
CA ALA A 389 -24.32 6.80 12.29
C ALA A 389 -25.08 5.55 11.81
N ILE A 390 -24.36 4.45 11.53
CA ILE A 390 -24.97 3.17 11.10
C ILE A 390 -25.87 2.60 12.19
N ILE A 391 -25.47 2.64 13.45
CA ILE A 391 -26.30 2.20 14.58
C ILE A 391 -27.63 2.99 14.62
N GLU A 392 -27.58 4.31 14.43
CA GLU A 392 -28.80 5.13 14.41
C GLU A 392 -29.69 4.83 13.18
N MET A 393 -29.09 4.60 12.00
CA MET A 393 -29.81 4.17 10.80
C MET A 393 -30.51 2.81 11.01
N TRP A 394 -29.83 1.86 11.65
CA TRP A 394 -30.42 0.56 12.02
C TRP A 394 -31.58 0.70 12.99
N LYS A 395 -31.43 1.51 14.04
CA LYS A 395 -32.52 1.79 14.98
C LYS A 395 -33.73 2.42 14.31
N ALA A 396 -33.54 3.30 13.33
CA ALA A 396 -34.62 3.96 12.60
C ALA A 396 -35.51 2.98 11.81
N VAL A 397 -35.04 1.79 11.47
CA VAL A 397 -35.81 0.73 10.82
C VAL A 397 -36.27 -0.37 11.78
N GLY A 398 -35.92 -0.30 13.07
CA GLY A 398 -36.35 -1.26 14.10
C GLY A 398 -35.30 -2.29 14.50
N LEU A 399 -34.05 -2.18 14.00
CA LEU A 399 -32.94 -3.03 14.44
C LEU A 399 -32.39 -2.52 15.80
N ASN A 400 -32.05 -3.45 16.69
CA ASN A 400 -31.50 -3.14 18.02
C ASN A 400 -29.97 -3.14 18.01
N GLY A 401 -29.36 -2.24 17.25
CA GLY A 401 -27.90 -2.11 17.14
C GLY A 401 -27.24 -1.68 18.45
N LYS A 402 -26.11 -2.31 18.79
CA LYS A 402 -25.25 -2.03 19.96
C LYS A 402 -23.81 -1.85 19.50
N LEU A 403 -23.28 -0.65 19.65
CA LEU A 403 -21.89 -0.36 19.33
C LEU A 403 -20.96 -0.77 20.47
N ASN A 404 -19.93 -1.57 20.16
CA ASN A 404 -18.88 -1.95 21.08
C ASN A 404 -17.53 -1.42 20.55
N LEU A 405 -16.85 -0.60 21.34
CA LEU A 405 -15.50 -0.16 21.04
C LEU A 405 -14.51 -1.16 21.68
N VAL A 406 -13.73 -1.84 20.85
CA VAL A 406 -12.87 -2.95 21.26
C VAL A 406 -11.50 -2.83 20.56
N GLU A 407 -10.45 -3.37 21.17
CA GLU A 407 -9.12 -3.43 20.53
C GLU A 407 -9.09 -4.52 19.45
N ASP A 408 -9.61 -5.70 19.74
CA ASP A 408 -9.77 -6.79 18.77
C ASP A 408 -11.26 -6.98 18.42
N THR A 409 -11.60 -6.71 17.18
CA THR A 409 -12.99 -6.81 16.67
C THR A 409 -13.50 -8.24 16.60
N ARG A 410 -12.63 -9.23 16.74
CA ARG A 410 -12.92 -10.68 16.79
C ARG A 410 -12.71 -11.30 18.15
N GLY A 411 -12.25 -10.50 19.11
CA GLY A 411 -12.14 -10.88 20.51
C GLY A 411 -13.43 -10.61 21.28
N GLY A 412 -13.59 -11.29 22.42
CA GLY A 412 -14.73 -11.09 23.32
C GLY A 412 -15.67 -12.30 23.39
N PRO A 413 -16.80 -12.16 24.10
CA PRO A 413 -17.81 -13.19 24.22
C PRO A 413 -18.40 -13.58 22.84
N GLU A 414 -18.62 -14.86 22.62
CA GLU A 414 -19.08 -15.41 21.33
C GLU A 414 -20.43 -14.81 20.89
N ASP A 415 -21.32 -14.53 21.83
CA ASP A 415 -22.62 -13.92 21.59
C ASP A 415 -22.55 -12.45 21.14
N THR A 416 -21.36 -11.81 21.23
CA THR A 416 -21.11 -10.45 20.72
C THR A 416 -20.36 -10.44 19.38
N LEU A 417 -19.93 -11.57 18.86
CA LEU A 417 -19.21 -11.68 17.58
C LEU A 417 -20.20 -11.73 16.41
N MET A 418 -20.88 -10.63 16.15
CA MET A 418 -21.96 -10.53 15.16
C MET A 418 -21.59 -9.69 13.96
N VAL A 419 -21.14 -8.46 14.20
CA VAL A 419 -20.74 -7.50 13.16
C VAL A 419 -19.39 -6.91 13.52
N ARG A 420 -18.53 -6.80 12.53
CA ARG A 420 -17.24 -6.12 12.72
C ARG A 420 -16.87 -5.22 11.56
N THR A 421 -16.15 -4.17 11.86
CA THR A 421 -15.46 -3.33 10.89
C THR A 421 -14.34 -4.12 10.19
N TRP A 422 -14.19 -3.89 8.88
CA TRP A 422 -13.05 -4.38 8.12
C TRP A 422 -12.71 -3.43 6.96
N SER A 423 -11.52 -3.60 6.39
CA SER A 423 -11.00 -2.85 5.26
C SER A 423 -10.57 -3.83 4.17
N ASN A 424 -11.12 -3.67 2.98
CA ASN A 424 -10.85 -4.54 1.82
C ASN A 424 -10.01 -3.80 0.79
N THR A 425 -8.69 -3.98 0.84
CA THR A 425 -7.78 -3.46 -0.19
C THR A 425 -7.76 -4.39 -1.39
N THR A 426 -8.12 -3.88 -2.56
CA THR A 426 -7.97 -4.58 -3.83
C THR A 426 -6.50 -4.66 -4.18
N ARG A 427 -5.94 -5.88 -4.21
CA ARG A 427 -4.49 -6.10 -4.34
C ARG A 427 -3.95 -5.80 -5.73
N PHE A 428 -4.76 -6.01 -6.72
CA PHE A 428 -4.53 -5.72 -8.14
C PHE A 428 -5.88 -5.48 -8.82
N PRO A 429 -5.93 -4.76 -9.96
CA PRO A 429 -7.18 -4.32 -10.59
C PRO A 429 -7.93 -5.45 -11.30
N ASP A 430 -8.37 -6.44 -10.53
CA ASP A 430 -9.14 -7.61 -11.01
C ASP A 430 -10.02 -8.16 -9.87
N PRO A 431 -11.19 -8.74 -10.18
CA PRO A 431 -12.04 -9.40 -9.18
C PRO A 431 -11.33 -10.46 -8.32
N ALA A 432 -10.33 -11.14 -8.86
CA ALA A 432 -9.54 -12.09 -8.09
C ALA A 432 -8.65 -11.40 -7.04
N GLY A 433 -8.24 -10.13 -7.26
CA GLY A 433 -7.55 -9.28 -6.27
C GLY A 433 -8.49 -8.59 -5.29
N GLY A 434 -9.76 -8.51 -5.64
CA GLY A 434 -10.83 -7.91 -4.84
C GLY A 434 -11.74 -8.96 -4.23
N LEU A 435 -12.95 -9.15 -4.78
CA LEU A 435 -14.01 -9.99 -4.21
C LEU A 435 -13.53 -11.41 -3.84
N TRP A 436 -12.86 -12.11 -4.76
CA TRP A 436 -12.44 -13.48 -4.52
C TRP A 436 -11.34 -13.58 -3.46
N ASN A 437 -10.32 -12.73 -3.55
CA ASN A 437 -9.24 -12.74 -2.56
C ASN A 437 -9.72 -12.33 -1.16
N LEU A 438 -10.73 -11.46 -1.06
CA LEU A 438 -11.18 -10.87 0.20
C LEU A 438 -12.28 -11.70 0.89
N TRP A 439 -13.10 -12.44 0.13
CA TRP A 439 -14.22 -13.22 0.66
C TRP A 439 -14.08 -14.73 0.41
N GLY A 440 -13.03 -15.17 -0.29
CA GLY A 440 -12.76 -16.57 -0.59
C GLY A 440 -12.16 -17.37 0.58
N PRO A 441 -11.87 -18.68 0.36
CA PRO A 441 -11.51 -19.63 1.42
C PRO A 441 -10.19 -19.34 2.12
N HIS A 442 -9.33 -18.51 1.51
CA HIS A 442 -8.03 -18.16 2.08
C HIS A 442 -8.10 -16.97 3.07
N GLN A 443 -9.23 -16.30 3.16
CA GLN A 443 -9.40 -15.14 4.03
C GLN A 443 -10.01 -15.47 5.39
N SER A 444 -9.89 -14.48 6.29
CA SER A 444 -10.34 -14.63 7.68
C SER A 444 -11.83 -14.86 7.80
N THR A 445 -12.65 -14.30 6.90
CA THR A 445 -14.10 -14.50 6.88
C THR A 445 -14.47 -15.98 6.83
N GLN A 446 -13.87 -16.74 5.90
CA GLN A 446 -14.12 -18.18 5.82
C GLN A 446 -13.35 -18.99 6.86
N ARG A 447 -12.09 -18.63 7.16
CA ARG A 447 -11.31 -19.32 8.20
C ARG A 447 -11.97 -19.21 9.57
N ASN A 448 -12.62 -18.10 9.87
CA ASN A 448 -13.36 -17.87 11.11
C ASN A 448 -14.81 -18.35 11.02
N LYS A 449 -15.21 -19.00 9.93
CA LYS A 449 -16.57 -19.48 9.68
C LYS A 449 -17.63 -18.38 9.74
N GLU A 450 -17.27 -17.12 9.44
CA GLU A 450 -18.23 -16.02 9.40
C GLU A 450 -19.16 -16.15 8.19
N TRP A 451 -18.66 -16.66 7.05
CA TRP A 451 -19.43 -16.94 5.83
C TRP A 451 -18.62 -17.84 4.88
N ALA A 452 -19.18 -18.95 4.42
CA ALA A 452 -18.43 -19.93 3.59
C ALA A 452 -19.33 -20.68 2.60
N PRO A 453 -19.99 -20.04 1.61
CA PRO A 453 -20.91 -20.70 0.68
C PRO A 453 -20.16 -21.47 -0.42
N ALA A 454 -20.51 -22.75 -0.59
CA ALA A 454 -19.87 -23.61 -1.58
C ALA A 454 -20.02 -23.12 -3.02
N ALA A 455 -21.17 -22.52 -3.38
CA ALA A 455 -21.42 -22.01 -4.72
C ALA A 455 -20.50 -20.81 -5.06
N PHE A 456 -20.31 -19.87 -4.13
CA PHE A 456 -19.37 -18.76 -4.30
C PHE A 456 -17.94 -19.26 -4.48
N ASN A 457 -17.52 -20.23 -3.67
CA ASN A 457 -16.18 -20.81 -3.76
C ASN A 457 -15.92 -21.51 -5.11
N ALA A 458 -16.90 -22.27 -5.61
CA ALA A 458 -16.81 -22.93 -6.91
C ALA A 458 -16.67 -21.92 -8.07
N LEU A 459 -17.41 -20.79 -7.99
CA LEU A 459 -17.29 -19.71 -8.96
C LEU A 459 -15.91 -19.01 -8.86
N GLY A 460 -15.42 -18.77 -7.65
CA GLY A 460 -14.10 -18.17 -7.45
C GLY A 460 -12.96 -19.03 -8.02
N GLU A 461 -13.03 -20.36 -7.82
CA GLU A 461 -12.08 -21.30 -8.46
C GLU A 461 -12.21 -21.29 -9.99
N THR A 462 -13.40 -21.06 -10.52
CA THR A 462 -13.63 -20.93 -11.96
C THR A 462 -13.08 -19.61 -12.47
N LEU A 463 -13.30 -18.51 -11.75
CA LEU A 463 -12.77 -17.18 -12.06
C LEU A 463 -11.25 -17.21 -12.22
N ASP A 464 -10.53 -17.85 -11.31
CA ASP A 464 -9.07 -17.95 -11.33
C ASP A 464 -8.53 -18.67 -12.59
N LYS A 465 -9.33 -19.53 -13.22
CA LYS A 465 -8.93 -20.38 -14.37
C LYS A 465 -9.50 -19.92 -15.70
N THR A 466 -10.35 -18.89 -15.72
CA THR A 466 -11.06 -18.44 -16.93
C THR A 466 -10.30 -17.28 -17.58
N PRO A 467 -9.62 -17.46 -18.72
CA PRO A 467 -8.85 -16.42 -19.35
C PRO A 467 -9.70 -15.46 -20.20
N GLU A 468 -10.80 -15.95 -20.79
CA GLU A 468 -11.61 -15.17 -21.72
C GLU A 468 -12.39 -14.07 -20.99
N PRO A 469 -12.18 -12.77 -21.31
CA PRO A 469 -12.75 -11.65 -20.55
C PRO A 469 -14.27 -11.71 -20.42
N ALA A 470 -15.00 -12.10 -21.47
CA ALA A 470 -16.45 -12.19 -21.43
C ALA A 470 -16.97 -13.29 -20.49
N ALA A 471 -16.36 -14.48 -20.56
CA ALA A 471 -16.69 -15.59 -19.68
C ALA A 471 -16.28 -15.28 -18.22
N ARG A 472 -15.15 -14.62 -18.03
CA ARG A 472 -14.65 -14.16 -16.74
C ARG A 472 -15.59 -13.13 -16.11
N LYS A 473 -16.11 -12.19 -16.92
CA LYS A 473 -17.12 -11.21 -16.49
C LYS A 473 -18.38 -11.91 -15.99
N GLU A 474 -18.89 -12.88 -16.73
CA GLU A 474 -20.08 -13.64 -16.37
C GLU A 474 -19.91 -14.35 -15.02
N VAL A 475 -18.80 -15.07 -14.81
CA VAL A 475 -18.48 -15.74 -13.55
C VAL A 475 -18.42 -14.75 -12.41
N PHE A 476 -17.74 -13.62 -12.62
CA PHE A 476 -17.59 -12.57 -11.61
C PHE A 476 -18.96 -11.99 -11.21
N HIS A 477 -19.85 -11.71 -12.17
CA HIS A 477 -21.17 -11.17 -11.89
C HIS A 477 -22.07 -12.17 -11.14
N GLN A 478 -21.96 -13.46 -11.43
CA GLN A 478 -22.62 -14.50 -10.62
C GLN A 478 -22.10 -14.53 -9.17
N MET A 479 -20.80 -14.29 -8.96
CA MET A 479 -20.24 -14.16 -7.60
C MET A 479 -20.79 -12.92 -6.88
N LEU A 480 -20.94 -11.79 -7.58
CA LEU A 480 -21.56 -10.58 -7.04
C LEU A 480 -23.01 -10.84 -6.63
N ASP A 481 -23.79 -11.53 -7.48
CA ASP A 481 -25.19 -11.87 -7.21
C ASP A 481 -25.32 -12.71 -5.92
N ILE A 482 -24.46 -13.70 -5.73
CA ILE A 482 -24.43 -14.50 -4.50
C ILE A 482 -24.07 -13.64 -3.29
N TRP A 483 -23.02 -12.81 -3.40
CA TRP A 483 -22.57 -11.96 -2.31
C TRP A 483 -23.64 -10.95 -1.87
N GLU A 484 -24.32 -10.34 -2.82
CA GLU A 484 -25.39 -9.38 -2.58
C GLU A 484 -26.65 -10.04 -1.99
N ASP A 485 -27.06 -11.20 -2.53
CA ASP A 485 -28.23 -11.94 -2.04
C ASP A 485 -28.00 -12.52 -0.64
N GLU A 486 -26.84 -13.12 -0.41
CA GLU A 486 -26.49 -13.67 0.90
C GLU A 486 -26.18 -12.60 1.95
N ALA A 487 -25.79 -11.41 1.52
CA ALA A 487 -25.44 -10.28 2.38
C ALA A 487 -24.52 -10.66 3.56
N PRO A 488 -23.33 -11.27 3.33
CA PRO A 488 -22.40 -11.63 4.41
C PRO A 488 -21.71 -10.40 5.02
N GLY A 489 -22.00 -9.26 4.48
CA GLY A 489 -21.47 -7.98 4.88
C GLY A 489 -22.02 -6.85 4.02
N THR A 490 -21.41 -5.70 4.11
CA THR A 490 -21.74 -4.55 3.26
C THR A 490 -20.52 -3.69 3.01
N ILE A 491 -20.49 -3.03 1.85
CA ILE A 491 -19.55 -1.95 1.56
C ILE A 491 -20.17 -0.64 2.04
N LEU A 492 -19.38 0.20 2.66
CA LEU A 492 -19.77 1.55 3.05
C LEU A 492 -19.40 2.56 1.97
N TYR A 493 -18.12 2.63 1.66
CA TYR A 493 -17.53 3.55 0.66
C TYR A 493 -16.06 3.14 0.41
N GLN A 494 -15.45 3.70 -0.62
CA GLN A 494 -14.00 3.72 -0.77
C GLN A 494 -13.43 4.84 0.13
N PRO A 495 -12.37 4.64 0.91
CA PRO A 495 -11.80 5.70 1.71
C PRO A 495 -10.98 6.68 0.87
N LEU A 496 -10.95 7.93 1.32
CA LEU A 496 -10.02 8.94 0.83
C LEU A 496 -8.76 8.89 1.70
N GLU A 497 -7.60 8.70 1.11
CA GLU A 497 -6.33 8.97 1.79
C GLU A 497 -5.90 10.39 1.48
N THR A 498 -5.63 11.17 2.51
CA THR A 498 -5.19 12.55 2.38
C THR A 498 -3.81 12.72 3.01
N TYR A 499 -2.95 13.36 2.28
CA TYR A 499 -1.60 13.74 2.68
C TYR A 499 -1.53 15.27 2.80
N GLY A 500 -0.86 15.77 3.84
CA GLY A 500 -0.36 17.14 3.85
C GLY A 500 1.05 17.14 3.27
N VAL A 501 1.32 18.01 2.33
CA VAL A 501 2.59 18.00 1.57
C VAL A 501 3.13 19.43 1.44
N ARG A 502 4.45 19.61 1.59
CA ARG A 502 5.12 20.86 1.28
C ARG A 502 4.99 21.17 -0.24
N LYS A 503 4.50 22.37 -0.59
CA LYS A 503 4.20 22.75 -1.99
C LYS A 503 5.41 22.68 -2.94
N SER A 504 6.64 22.77 -2.41
CA SER A 504 7.85 22.61 -3.22
C SER A 504 8.10 21.19 -3.68
N LEU A 505 7.42 20.19 -3.13
CA LEU A 505 7.55 18.82 -3.58
C LEU A 505 6.65 18.54 -4.78
N LYS A 506 7.23 18.06 -5.87
CA LYS A 506 6.49 17.40 -6.94
C LYS A 506 6.40 15.91 -6.57
N TRP A 507 5.24 15.53 -6.07
CA TRP A 507 4.93 14.17 -5.64
C TRP A 507 3.42 13.99 -5.68
N GLN A 508 2.92 12.82 -6.08
CA GLN A 508 1.49 12.55 -6.00
C GLN A 508 1.22 11.20 -5.33
N PRO A 509 0.11 11.09 -4.57
CA PRO A 509 -0.31 9.83 -3.98
C PRO A 509 -0.82 8.86 -5.03
N TYR A 510 -0.71 7.57 -4.72
CA TYR A 510 -1.29 6.48 -5.50
C TYR A 510 -2.59 5.98 -4.85
N SER A 511 -3.45 5.34 -5.65
CA SER A 511 -4.67 4.69 -5.15
C SER A 511 -4.41 3.49 -4.22
N HIS A 512 -3.15 3.27 -3.88
CA HIS A 512 -2.66 2.36 -2.84
C HIS A 512 -1.90 3.16 -1.78
N PHE A 513 -1.63 2.52 -0.62
CA PHE A 513 -0.92 3.17 0.49
C PHE A 513 0.60 3.33 0.25
N TYR A 514 1.09 3.15 -0.96
CA TYR A 514 2.48 3.36 -1.30
C TYR A 514 2.86 4.84 -1.18
N LEU A 515 4.03 5.10 -0.63
CA LEU A 515 4.63 6.42 -0.65
C LEU A 515 5.86 6.34 -1.55
N ASP A 516 5.65 6.43 -2.86
CA ASP A 516 6.71 6.25 -3.87
C ASP A 516 7.54 7.51 -4.01
N LEU A 517 8.83 7.41 -3.66
CA LEU A 517 9.82 8.48 -3.80
C LEU A 517 10.84 8.21 -4.92
N ARG A 518 10.50 7.34 -5.87
CA ARG A 518 11.28 7.16 -7.10
C ARG A 518 11.26 8.42 -7.96
N ASN A 519 12.26 8.58 -8.82
CA ASN A 519 12.48 9.78 -9.62
C ASN A 519 11.35 10.13 -10.59
N ASP A 520 10.51 9.19 -10.96
CA ASP A 520 9.33 9.38 -11.81
C ASP A 520 8.14 10.01 -11.05
N ASN A 521 8.09 9.86 -9.73
CA ASN A 521 7.05 10.43 -8.86
C ASN A 521 7.53 11.48 -7.86
N PHE A 522 8.84 11.69 -7.72
CA PHE A 522 9.39 12.59 -6.70
C PHE A 522 10.40 13.60 -7.25
N GLU A 523 10.22 14.88 -6.89
CA GLU A 523 11.19 15.94 -7.12
C GLU A 523 11.02 17.05 -6.06
N ASP A 524 12.11 17.55 -5.50
CA ASP A 524 12.10 18.77 -4.69
C ASP A 524 12.42 19.98 -5.57
N MET A 525 11.41 20.79 -5.87
CA MET A 525 11.53 21.98 -6.74
C MET A 525 12.17 23.18 -6.02
N ALA A 526 12.29 23.16 -4.68
CA ALA A 526 12.91 24.25 -3.91
C ALA A 526 14.43 24.30 -4.06
N VAL A 527 15.05 23.20 -4.49
CA VAL A 527 16.51 23.08 -4.68
C VAL A 527 16.94 23.56 -6.06
N SER A 528 16.00 23.74 -6.99
CA SER A 528 16.28 24.16 -8.39
C SER A 528 16.31 25.68 -8.60
N GLN A 529 16.35 26.50 -7.54
CA GLN A 529 16.52 27.96 -7.58
C GLN A 529 17.94 28.30 -7.00
#